data_51bd6e1e03f438f7d39eadd7b9b1cf95
#
_entry.id   51bd6e1e03f438f7d39eadd7b9b1cf95
#
_cell.length_a   1.000
_cell.length_b   1.000
_cell.length_c   1.000
_cell.angle_alpha   90.00
_cell.angle_beta   90.00
_cell.angle_gamma   90.00
#
_symmetry.space_group_name_H-M   'P 1'
#
loop_
_entity.id
_entity.type
_entity.pdbx_description
1 polymer ?
#
loop_
_entity_poly.entity_id
_entity_poly.type
_entity_poly.pdbx_seq_one_letter_code
_entity_poly.pdbx_strand_id
1 'polypeptide(L)'
;VTVVTGPAARSADYIRCRIGENAGVICFDEFAPLFSGHIIHRLGPADDKLAQAQHVFDALRTFDGTSVAEIWAQSPDDGGLGLAVANRLKKAAGFHVADASPLLLGITGPTGAGKTSALRALEKLGACVLDCDAVYHEQLRSDAALRGAITDAFGDVFGADGLLDRQKLGNIVFSDPAALEKLNTIIYAHLPRALRQRADASGADVVALDAINLIESGLGALCRRTVAVLAPADVRAARIM
;
A
#
# COMPACT_ATOMS: atom_id res chain seq x y z
N VAL A 1 1.03 -24.49 8.64
CA VAL A 1 0.49 -23.11 8.82
C VAL A 1 0.83 -22.29 7.60
N THR A 2 -0.13 -21.54 7.07
CA THR A 2 0.08 -20.52 6.04
C THR A 2 -0.31 -19.16 6.62
N VAL A 3 0.62 -18.20 6.62
CA VAL A 3 0.38 -16.84 7.10
C VAL A 3 -0.02 -15.96 5.94
N VAL A 4 -1.13 -15.22 6.07
CA VAL A 4 -1.62 -14.30 5.04
C VAL A 4 -1.39 -12.87 5.50
N THR A 5 -0.54 -12.15 4.77
CA THR A 5 -0.23 -10.74 4.98
C THR A 5 -1.14 -9.86 4.12
N GLY A 6 -1.15 -8.56 4.41
CA GLY A 6 -1.95 -7.58 3.70
C GLY A 6 -3.09 -7.02 4.56
N PRO A 7 -3.95 -6.17 3.99
CA PRO A 7 -5.08 -5.58 4.71
C PRO A 7 -5.98 -6.64 5.35
N ALA A 8 -6.44 -6.39 6.57
CA ALA A 8 -7.15 -7.38 7.38
C ALA A 8 -8.39 -7.97 6.68
N ALA A 9 -9.21 -7.13 6.04
CA ALA A 9 -10.37 -7.61 5.28
C ALA A 9 -9.96 -8.48 4.08
N ARG A 10 -8.91 -8.06 3.34
CA ARG A 10 -8.43 -8.80 2.16
C ARG A 10 -7.78 -10.13 2.55
N SER A 11 -7.01 -10.16 3.65
CA SER A 11 -6.42 -11.41 4.14
C SER A 11 -7.49 -12.40 4.61
N ALA A 12 -8.57 -11.92 5.22
CA ALA A 12 -9.71 -12.77 5.59
C ALA A 12 -10.42 -13.34 4.34
N ASP A 13 -10.69 -12.51 3.33
CA ASP A 13 -11.30 -12.97 2.07
C ASP A 13 -10.38 -13.94 1.31
N TYR A 14 -9.07 -13.67 1.30
CA TYR A 14 -8.07 -14.56 0.71
C TYR A 14 -8.13 -15.96 1.33
N ILE A 15 -8.17 -16.04 2.67
CA ILE A 15 -8.30 -17.29 3.40
C ILE A 15 -9.63 -17.94 3.05
N ARG A 16 -10.75 -17.23 3.17
CA ARG A 16 -12.10 -17.74 2.92
C ARG A 16 -12.25 -18.39 1.55
N CYS A 17 -11.60 -17.84 0.52
CA CYS A 17 -11.65 -18.40 -0.83
C CYS A 17 -10.77 -19.64 -1.05
N ARG A 18 -9.90 -20.02 -0.10
CA ARG A 18 -8.89 -21.08 -0.27
C ARG A 18 -8.90 -22.14 0.80
N ILE A 19 -9.55 -21.86 1.91
CA ILE A 19 -9.60 -22.74 3.07
C ILE A 19 -10.33 -24.06 2.74
N GLY A 20 -9.73 -25.21 3.11
CA GLY A 20 -10.35 -26.52 3.00
C GLY A 20 -11.25 -26.85 4.19
N GLU A 21 -12.07 -27.88 4.06
CA GLU A 21 -13.04 -28.28 5.10
C GLU A 21 -12.39 -28.60 6.45
N ASN A 22 -11.22 -29.26 6.43
CA ASN A 22 -10.49 -29.65 7.63
C ASN A 22 -9.33 -28.72 7.96
N ALA A 23 -9.65 -27.43 8.15
CA ALA A 23 -8.68 -26.42 8.44
C ALA A 23 -8.94 -25.70 9.77
N GLY A 24 -7.87 -25.22 10.39
CA GLY A 24 -7.90 -24.28 11.50
C GLY A 24 -7.64 -22.85 11.03
N VAL A 25 -8.18 -21.88 11.74
CA VAL A 25 -8.01 -20.45 11.40
C VAL A 25 -7.58 -19.65 12.61
N ILE A 26 -6.54 -18.88 12.44
CA ILE A 26 -6.12 -17.82 13.36
C ILE A 26 -6.51 -16.49 12.71
N CYS A 27 -7.46 -15.75 13.29
CA CYS A 27 -7.98 -14.54 12.68
C CYS A 27 -8.20 -13.42 13.68
N PHE A 28 -8.38 -12.20 13.18
CA PHE A 28 -8.86 -11.10 13.99
C PHE A 28 -10.34 -11.27 14.32
N ASP A 29 -10.78 -10.68 15.42
CA ASP A 29 -12.12 -10.86 15.99
C ASP A 29 -13.24 -10.51 15.01
N GLU A 30 -13.05 -9.46 14.23
CA GLU A 30 -14.00 -8.93 13.26
C GLU A 30 -14.32 -9.94 12.14
N PHE A 31 -13.36 -10.81 11.83
CA PHE A 31 -13.47 -11.76 10.70
C PHE A 31 -13.81 -13.19 11.13
N ALA A 32 -13.84 -13.48 12.43
CA ALA A 32 -14.17 -14.82 12.93
C ALA A 32 -15.52 -15.35 12.39
N PRO A 33 -16.59 -14.55 12.23
CA PRO A 33 -17.84 -15.04 11.65
C PRO A 33 -17.72 -15.60 10.22
N LEU A 34 -16.72 -15.17 9.45
CA LEU A 34 -16.49 -15.66 8.08
C LEU A 34 -16.00 -17.11 8.02
N PHE A 35 -15.53 -17.64 9.14
CA PHE A 35 -14.92 -18.96 9.25
C PHE A 35 -15.76 -19.92 10.12
N SER A 36 -17.07 -19.65 10.24
CA SER A 36 -18.00 -20.54 10.95
C SER A 36 -17.93 -21.96 10.36
N GLY A 37 -17.78 -22.96 11.23
CA GLY A 37 -17.57 -24.35 10.80
C GLY A 37 -16.13 -24.85 10.88
N HIS A 38 -15.16 -23.97 11.09
CA HIS A 38 -13.75 -24.31 11.32
C HIS A 38 -13.37 -24.16 12.79
N ILE A 39 -12.25 -24.75 13.20
CA ILE A 39 -11.64 -24.47 14.50
C ILE A 39 -10.97 -23.10 14.40
N ILE A 40 -11.43 -22.14 15.21
CA ILE A 40 -10.99 -20.75 15.16
C ILE A 40 -10.27 -20.38 16.44
N HIS A 41 -9.11 -19.75 16.31
CA HIS A 41 -8.49 -19.00 17.38
C HIS A 41 -8.49 -17.51 17.05
N ARG A 42 -9.02 -16.67 17.96
CA ARG A 42 -9.09 -15.23 17.81
C ARG A 42 -7.83 -14.57 18.35
N LEU A 43 -7.18 -13.74 17.53
CA LEU A 43 -5.99 -12.98 17.95
C LEU A 43 -6.33 -11.70 18.73
N GLY A 44 -7.59 -11.28 18.76
CA GLY A 44 -8.03 -9.98 19.21
C GLY A 44 -8.39 -9.06 18.04
N PRO A 45 -8.82 -7.80 18.29
CA PRO A 45 -9.15 -6.83 17.27
C PRO A 45 -7.98 -6.55 16.30
N ALA A 46 -8.26 -6.25 15.04
CA ALA A 46 -7.24 -6.01 14.02
C ALA A 46 -6.34 -4.78 14.31
N ASP A 47 -6.86 -3.82 15.06
CA ASP A 47 -6.16 -2.59 15.48
C ASP A 47 -5.48 -2.72 16.86
N ASP A 48 -5.78 -3.75 17.67
CA ASP A 48 -5.19 -3.97 19.00
C ASP A 48 -3.96 -4.90 18.96
N LYS A 49 -2.79 -4.31 18.72
CA LYS A 49 -1.52 -5.06 18.66
C LYS A 49 -1.10 -5.67 20.00
N LEU A 50 -1.56 -5.09 21.12
CA LEU A 50 -1.25 -5.62 22.44
C LEU A 50 -2.03 -6.92 22.70
N ALA A 51 -3.33 -6.94 22.41
CA ALA A 51 -4.14 -8.15 22.50
C ALA A 51 -3.59 -9.26 21.60
N GLN A 52 -3.22 -8.93 20.36
CA GLN A 52 -2.62 -9.87 19.41
C GLN A 52 -1.30 -10.47 19.94
N ALA A 53 -0.44 -9.65 20.56
CA ALA A 53 0.81 -10.11 21.16
C ALA A 53 0.58 -11.06 22.35
N GLN A 54 -0.47 -10.85 23.14
CA GLN A 54 -0.84 -11.71 24.25
C GLN A 54 -1.37 -13.08 23.77
N HIS A 55 -2.18 -13.09 22.69
CA HIS A 55 -2.87 -14.29 22.23
C HIS A 55 -2.06 -15.15 21.24
N VAL A 56 -1.00 -14.62 20.60
CA VAL A 56 -0.28 -15.34 19.54
C VAL A 56 0.30 -16.68 19.99
N PHE A 57 0.71 -16.80 21.25
CA PHE A 57 1.26 -18.07 21.77
C PHE A 57 0.19 -19.14 21.92
N ASP A 58 -0.96 -18.77 22.46
CA ASP A 58 -2.10 -19.68 22.63
C ASP A 58 -2.70 -20.04 21.28
N ALA A 59 -2.72 -19.06 20.33
CA ALA A 59 -3.15 -19.29 18.95
C ALA A 59 -2.42 -20.45 18.29
N LEU A 60 -1.10 -20.48 18.43
CA LEU A 60 -0.28 -21.54 17.83
C LEU A 60 -0.47 -22.90 18.50
N ARG A 61 -0.84 -22.93 19.79
CA ARG A 61 -1.08 -24.19 20.55
C ARG A 61 -2.49 -24.70 20.45
N THR A 62 -3.45 -23.86 20.08
CA THR A 62 -4.87 -24.25 19.98
C THR A 62 -5.08 -25.46 19.10
N PHE A 63 -4.23 -25.63 18.10
CA PHE A 63 -4.35 -26.72 17.12
C PHE A 63 -3.52 -27.98 17.48
N ASP A 64 -2.72 -27.91 18.56
CA ASP A 64 -1.98 -29.09 19.04
C ASP A 64 -2.97 -30.19 19.46
N GLY A 65 -2.78 -31.37 18.91
CA GLY A 65 -3.67 -32.51 19.19
C GLY A 65 -5.03 -32.51 18.47
N THR A 66 -5.27 -31.52 17.60
CA THR A 66 -6.44 -31.53 16.70
C THR A 66 -6.13 -32.30 15.42
N SER A 67 -7.19 -32.69 14.68
CA SER A 67 -7.07 -33.39 13.40
C SER A 67 -7.02 -32.46 12.20
N VAL A 68 -6.82 -31.14 12.38
CA VAL A 68 -6.76 -30.18 11.26
C VAL A 68 -5.58 -30.51 10.34
N ALA A 69 -5.83 -30.52 9.04
CA ALA A 69 -4.81 -30.78 8.03
C ALA A 69 -3.96 -29.56 7.71
N GLU A 70 -4.54 -28.37 7.85
CA GLU A 70 -3.88 -27.09 7.56
C GLU A 70 -4.36 -26.00 8.52
N ILE A 71 -3.54 -24.97 8.69
CA ILE A 71 -3.88 -23.80 9.50
C ILE A 71 -3.59 -22.55 8.67
N TRP A 72 -4.57 -21.65 8.62
CA TRP A 72 -4.46 -20.34 7.99
C TRP A 72 -4.43 -19.26 9.06
N ALA A 73 -3.52 -18.30 8.95
CA ALA A 73 -3.37 -17.25 9.93
C ALA A 73 -3.35 -15.86 9.28
N GLN A 74 -4.21 -14.96 9.74
CA GLN A 74 -4.09 -13.54 9.41
C GLN A 74 -2.86 -12.96 10.13
N SER A 75 -2.06 -12.17 9.42
CA SER A 75 -0.90 -11.47 9.98
C SER A 75 -1.26 -10.03 10.32
N PRO A 76 -0.88 -9.53 11.50
CA PRO A 76 -0.91 -8.08 11.72
C PRO A 76 0.07 -7.35 10.79
N ASP A 77 -0.04 -6.02 10.73
CA ASP A 77 0.92 -5.19 10.02
C ASP A 77 2.35 -5.27 10.61
N ASP A 78 3.33 -4.85 9.84
CA ASP A 78 4.75 -4.92 10.21
C ASP A 78 5.22 -3.72 11.09
N GLY A 79 4.30 -3.03 11.80
CA GLY A 79 4.60 -1.89 12.67
C GLY A 79 4.70 -2.27 14.15
N GLY A 80 5.75 -1.84 14.85
CA GLY A 80 5.88 -1.97 16.30
C GLY A 80 5.68 -3.39 16.84
N LEU A 81 4.73 -3.58 17.77
CA LEU A 81 4.35 -4.90 18.31
C LEU A 81 3.80 -5.84 17.24
N GLY A 82 3.13 -5.31 16.21
CA GLY A 82 2.61 -6.12 15.09
C GLY A 82 3.73 -6.88 14.39
N LEU A 83 4.90 -6.30 14.22
CA LEU A 83 6.06 -6.98 13.64
C LEU A 83 6.50 -8.20 14.46
N ALA A 84 6.47 -8.10 15.79
CA ALA A 84 6.83 -9.22 16.67
C ALA A 84 5.85 -10.39 16.53
N VAL A 85 4.54 -10.10 16.47
CA VAL A 85 3.47 -11.09 16.26
C VAL A 85 3.60 -11.72 14.87
N ALA A 86 3.76 -10.90 13.82
CA ALA A 86 3.93 -11.35 12.45
C ALA A 86 5.16 -12.27 12.29
N ASN A 87 6.29 -11.91 12.87
CA ASN A 87 7.51 -12.71 12.83
C ASN A 87 7.33 -14.06 13.54
N ARG A 88 6.56 -14.10 14.63
CA ARG A 88 6.30 -15.35 15.35
C ARG A 88 5.40 -16.28 14.53
N LEU A 89 4.34 -15.75 13.94
CA LEU A 89 3.48 -16.51 13.03
C LEU A 89 4.27 -17.03 11.82
N LYS A 90 5.08 -16.17 11.19
CA LYS A 90 5.92 -16.55 10.03
C LYS A 90 6.91 -17.66 10.39
N LYS A 91 7.53 -17.62 11.57
CA LYS A 91 8.42 -18.70 12.05
C LYS A 91 7.67 -20.01 12.27
N ALA A 92 6.50 -19.98 12.93
CA ALA A 92 5.66 -21.16 13.13
C ALA A 92 5.16 -21.77 11.82
N ALA A 93 4.98 -20.93 10.79
CA ALA A 93 4.59 -21.35 9.45
C ALA A 93 5.77 -21.86 8.59
N GLY A 94 6.99 -21.93 9.10
CA GLY A 94 8.16 -22.24 8.27
C GLY A 94 8.32 -21.26 7.11
N PHE A 95 7.91 -20.01 7.29
CA PHE A 95 7.89 -18.93 6.28
C PHE A 95 6.98 -19.20 5.07
N HIS A 96 5.98 -20.07 5.18
CA HIS A 96 4.90 -20.15 4.20
C HIS A 96 3.99 -18.91 4.35
N VAL A 97 4.22 -17.93 3.50
CA VAL A 97 3.53 -16.62 3.52
C VAL A 97 2.85 -16.39 2.18
N ALA A 98 1.57 -16.01 2.23
CA ALA A 98 0.81 -15.49 1.10
C ALA A 98 0.56 -14.00 1.30
N ASP A 99 0.58 -13.22 0.24
CA ASP A 99 0.31 -11.79 0.28
C ASP A 99 -1.04 -11.51 -0.38
N ALA A 100 -1.98 -10.98 0.40
CA ALA A 100 -3.30 -10.57 -0.04
C ALA A 100 -3.38 -9.07 -0.39
N SER A 101 -2.26 -8.35 -0.36
CA SER A 101 -2.22 -6.95 -0.79
C SER A 101 -2.56 -6.81 -2.27
N PRO A 102 -3.12 -5.67 -2.69
CA PRO A 102 -3.39 -5.41 -4.10
C PRO A 102 -2.09 -5.39 -4.92
N LEU A 103 -2.18 -5.88 -6.15
CA LEU A 103 -1.07 -5.77 -7.10
C LEU A 103 -0.91 -4.31 -7.52
N LEU A 104 0.23 -3.69 -7.18
CA LEU A 104 0.57 -2.36 -7.66
C LEU A 104 1.22 -2.45 -9.04
N LEU A 105 0.60 -1.80 -10.03
CA LEU A 105 1.05 -1.70 -11.41
C LEU A 105 1.42 -0.25 -11.72
N GLY A 106 2.67 0.03 -11.98
CA GLY A 106 3.12 1.37 -12.35
C GLY A 106 2.88 1.66 -13.82
N ILE A 107 2.25 2.78 -14.13
CA ILE A 107 2.06 3.26 -15.52
C ILE A 107 2.80 4.57 -15.69
N THR A 108 3.76 4.57 -16.60
CA THR A 108 4.56 5.77 -16.91
C THR A 108 4.63 6.00 -18.42
N GLY A 109 5.22 7.11 -18.81
CA GLY A 109 5.43 7.47 -20.20
C GLY A 109 5.22 8.96 -20.45
N PRO A 110 5.78 9.49 -21.54
CA PRO A 110 5.75 10.93 -21.82
C PRO A 110 4.35 11.44 -22.15
N THR A 111 4.16 12.75 -22.03
CA THR A 111 2.91 13.42 -22.41
C THR A 111 2.55 13.13 -23.87
N GLY A 112 1.27 12.89 -24.15
CA GLY A 112 0.77 12.53 -25.49
C GLY A 112 0.98 11.06 -25.89
N ALA A 113 1.65 10.24 -25.05
CA ALA A 113 1.90 8.83 -25.37
C ALA A 113 0.65 7.95 -25.35
N GLY A 114 -0.41 8.36 -24.62
CA GLY A 114 -1.65 7.60 -24.50
C GLY A 114 -1.84 6.91 -23.16
N LYS A 115 -1.12 7.34 -22.10
CA LYS A 115 -1.28 6.83 -20.72
C LYS A 115 -2.75 6.79 -20.28
N THR A 116 -3.47 7.88 -20.48
CA THR A 116 -4.89 7.99 -20.12
C THR A 116 -5.75 6.90 -20.76
N SER A 117 -5.45 6.52 -22.01
CA SER A 117 -6.17 5.43 -22.69
C SER A 117 -5.86 4.07 -22.07
N ALA A 118 -4.59 3.84 -21.70
CA ALA A 118 -4.18 2.61 -21.01
C ALA A 118 -4.82 2.52 -19.62
N LEU A 119 -4.82 3.61 -18.85
CA LEU A 119 -5.44 3.69 -17.53
C LEU A 119 -6.96 3.42 -17.59
N ARG A 120 -7.67 4.04 -18.54
CA ARG A 120 -9.11 3.78 -18.76
C ARG A 120 -9.38 2.33 -19.14
N ALA A 121 -8.48 1.68 -19.87
CA ALA A 121 -8.63 0.26 -20.17
C ALA A 121 -8.47 -0.61 -18.91
N LEU A 122 -7.52 -0.27 -18.03
CA LEU A 122 -7.34 -0.94 -16.74
C LEU A 122 -8.55 -0.75 -15.82
N GLU A 123 -9.12 0.46 -15.76
CA GLU A 123 -10.35 0.73 -15.01
C GLU A 123 -11.53 -0.13 -15.49
N LYS A 124 -11.70 -0.28 -16.81
CA LYS A 124 -12.72 -1.16 -17.38
C LYS A 124 -12.52 -2.64 -17.04
N LEU A 125 -11.30 -3.03 -16.72
CA LEU A 125 -10.96 -4.38 -16.28
C LEU A 125 -11.05 -4.54 -14.74
N GLY A 126 -11.50 -3.51 -14.03
CA GLY A 126 -11.71 -3.54 -12.58
C GLY A 126 -10.51 -3.06 -11.76
N ALA A 127 -9.46 -2.51 -12.38
CA ALA A 127 -8.37 -1.89 -11.63
C ALA A 127 -8.80 -0.53 -11.05
N CYS A 128 -8.29 -0.21 -9.86
CA CYS A 128 -8.33 1.15 -9.33
C CYS A 128 -7.14 1.94 -9.90
N VAL A 129 -7.37 3.18 -10.32
CA VAL A 129 -6.31 4.08 -10.77
C VAL A 129 -6.05 5.13 -9.70
N LEU A 130 -4.78 5.27 -9.30
CA LEU A 130 -4.30 6.31 -8.40
C LEU A 130 -3.38 7.26 -9.17
N ASP A 131 -3.80 8.50 -9.31
CA ASP A 131 -2.98 9.60 -9.80
C ASP A 131 -2.03 10.03 -8.67
N CYS A 132 -0.74 9.75 -8.84
CA CYS A 132 0.28 10.05 -7.83
C CYS A 132 0.43 11.56 -7.58
N ASP A 133 0.22 12.39 -8.60
CA ASP A 133 0.28 13.84 -8.46
C ASP A 133 -0.91 14.35 -7.64
N ALA A 134 -2.11 13.83 -7.87
CA ALA A 134 -3.30 14.15 -7.08
C ALA A 134 -3.12 13.73 -5.61
N VAL A 135 -2.59 12.53 -5.36
CA VAL A 135 -2.28 12.05 -4.00
C VAL A 135 -1.26 12.94 -3.32
N TYR A 136 -0.19 13.33 -4.02
CA TYR A 136 0.80 14.26 -3.49
C TYR A 136 0.18 15.61 -3.09
N HIS A 137 -0.65 16.19 -3.95
CA HIS A 137 -1.32 17.46 -3.65
C HIS A 137 -2.26 17.39 -2.46
N GLU A 138 -2.89 16.25 -2.24
CA GLU A 138 -3.72 16.05 -1.06
C GLU A 138 -2.87 15.88 0.21
N GLN A 139 -1.74 15.14 0.14
CA GLN A 139 -0.82 15.02 1.26
C GLN A 139 -0.25 16.39 1.69
N LEU A 140 0.04 17.28 0.76
CA LEU A 140 0.45 18.67 1.08
C LEU A 140 -0.59 19.44 1.90
N ARG A 141 -1.87 19.07 1.84
CA ARG A 141 -2.94 19.71 2.61
C ARG A 141 -3.19 19.02 3.95
N SER A 142 -3.07 17.70 4.01
CA SER A 142 -3.52 16.87 5.13
C SER A 142 -2.41 16.27 5.99
N ASP A 143 -1.21 16.06 5.44
CA ASP A 143 -0.09 15.43 6.18
C ASP A 143 0.74 16.50 6.89
N ALA A 144 0.55 16.62 8.22
CA ALA A 144 1.27 17.57 9.04
C ALA A 144 2.78 17.29 9.08
N ALA A 145 3.20 16.02 9.00
CA ALA A 145 4.61 15.63 9.02
C ALA A 145 5.31 16.03 7.71
N LEU A 146 4.66 15.81 6.56
CA LEU A 146 5.17 16.27 5.26
C LEU A 146 5.29 17.80 5.23
N ARG A 147 4.27 18.50 5.72
CA ARG A 147 4.28 19.98 5.78
C ARG A 147 5.39 20.51 6.68
N GLY A 148 5.56 19.89 7.86
CA GLY A 148 6.64 20.22 8.79
C GLY A 148 8.01 20.04 8.13
N ALA A 149 8.26 18.90 7.50
CA ALA A 149 9.52 18.62 6.82
C ALA A 149 9.82 19.61 5.67
N ILE A 150 8.79 20.05 4.92
CA ILE A 150 8.95 21.07 3.88
C ILE A 150 9.25 22.44 4.50
N THR A 151 8.55 22.83 5.57
CA THR A 151 8.81 24.08 6.28
C THR A 151 10.21 24.13 6.87
N ASP A 152 10.66 23.05 7.50
CA ASP A 152 12.02 22.93 8.07
C ASP A 152 13.12 23.04 6.99
N ALA A 153 12.81 22.55 5.79
CA ALA A 153 13.77 22.54 4.68
C ALA A 153 13.84 23.84 3.90
N PHE A 154 12.70 24.54 3.73
CA PHE A 154 12.54 25.67 2.79
C PHE A 154 11.95 26.94 3.43
N GLY A 155 11.72 26.94 4.75
CA GLY A 155 11.13 28.06 5.46
C GLY A 155 9.62 28.16 5.26
N ASP A 156 9.09 29.37 5.47
CA ASP A 156 7.65 29.66 5.38
C ASP A 156 7.19 29.72 3.92
N VAL A 157 6.93 28.55 3.35
CA VAL A 157 6.42 28.37 1.98
C VAL A 157 4.92 28.00 1.96
N PHE A 158 4.25 28.05 3.12
CA PHE A 158 2.80 27.88 3.22
C PHE A 158 2.12 29.23 3.52
N GLY A 159 1.00 29.51 2.85
CA GLY A 159 0.20 30.70 3.10
C GLY A 159 -0.56 30.64 4.44
N ALA A 160 -1.16 31.77 4.83
CA ALA A 160 -1.99 31.87 6.04
C ALA A 160 -3.23 30.96 5.97
N ASP A 161 -3.67 30.58 4.77
CA ASP A 161 -4.72 29.59 4.50
C ASP A 161 -4.24 28.13 4.64
N GLY A 162 -2.94 27.94 4.93
CA GLY A 162 -2.31 26.65 5.06
C GLY A 162 -2.04 25.94 3.72
N LEU A 163 -2.23 26.60 2.60
CA LEU A 163 -1.89 26.04 1.28
C LEU A 163 -0.44 26.35 0.92
N LEU A 164 0.16 25.42 0.16
CA LEU A 164 1.51 25.61 -0.36
C LEU A 164 1.55 26.76 -1.35
N ASP A 165 2.39 27.76 -1.10
CA ASP A 165 2.73 28.81 -2.05
C ASP A 165 3.70 28.24 -3.11
N ARG A 166 3.10 27.77 -4.22
CA ARG A 166 3.85 27.15 -5.32
C ARG A 166 4.87 28.08 -5.95
N GLN A 167 4.60 29.38 -5.93
CA GLN A 167 5.51 30.37 -6.51
C GLN A 167 6.72 30.57 -5.62
N LYS A 168 6.53 30.69 -4.30
CA LYS A 168 7.64 30.78 -3.33
C LYS A 168 8.52 29.53 -3.40
N LEU A 169 7.93 28.34 -3.28
CA LEU A 169 8.69 27.08 -3.34
C LEU A 169 9.36 26.91 -4.70
N GLY A 170 8.65 27.20 -5.79
CA GLY A 170 9.18 27.11 -7.15
C GLY A 170 10.41 28.01 -7.36
N ASN A 171 10.38 29.25 -6.87
CA ASN A 171 11.53 30.15 -6.96
C ASN A 171 12.78 29.60 -6.24
N ILE A 172 12.60 28.86 -5.16
CA ILE A 172 13.70 28.22 -4.43
C ILE A 172 14.23 27.01 -5.21
N VAL A 173 13.36 26.08 -5.58
CA VAL A 173 13.79 24.76 -6.09
C VAL A 173 14.18 24.78 -7.56
N PHE A 174 13.64 25.69 -8.39
CA PHE A 174 14.04 25.79 -9.80
C PHE A 174 15.33 26.58 -10.02
N SER A 175 15.76 27.38 -9.03
CA SER A 175 17.03 28.09 -9.09
C SER A 175 18.21 27.28 -8.51
N ASP A 176 17.94 26.20 -7.76
CA ASP A 176 18.95 25.37 -7.09
C ASP A 176 18.63 23.87 -7.26
N PRO A 177 19.41 23.13 -8.07
CA PRO A 177 19.24 21.69 -8.24
C PRO A 177 19.32 20.89 -6.93
N ALA A 178 20.13 21.32 -5.95
CA ALA A 178 20.23 20.64 -4.66
C ALA A 178 18.94 20.84 -3.82
N ALA A 179 18.32 22.02 -3.90
CA ALA A 179 17.03 22.27 -3.28
C ALA A 179 15.92 21.43 -3.91
N LEU A 180 15.92 21.26 -5.23
CA LEU A 180 14.98 20.38 -5.92
C LEU A 180 15.15 18.92 -5.51
N GLU A 181 16.38 18.43 -5.41
CA GLU A 181 16.66 17.06 -4.94
C GLU A 181 16.22 16.87 -3.49
N LYS A 182 16.45 17.85 -2.62
CA LYS A 182 15.99 17.83 -1.23
C LYS A 182 14.46 17.77 -1.14
N LEU A 183 13.75 18.56 -1.96
CA LEU A 183 12.28 18.51 -2.02
C LEU A 183 11.80 17.13 -2.45
N ASN A 184 12.37 16.57 -3.50
CA ASN A 184 12.03 15.24 -3.99
C ASN A 184 12.25 14.18 -2.90
N THR A 185 13.38 14.23 -2.18
CA THR A 185 13.67 13.31 -1.08
C THR A 185 12.60 13.37 0.01
N ILE A 186 12.15 14.56 0.41
CA ILE A 186 11.09 14.75 1.39
C ILE A 186 9.76 14.15 0.88
N ILE A 187 9.37 14.47 -0.34
CA ILE A 187 8.13 13.97 -0.95
C ILE A 187 8.14 12.45 -1.01
N TYR A 188 9.24 11.86 -1.49
CA TYR A 188 9.33 10.41 -1.69
C TYR A 188 9.49 9.63 -0.38
N ALA A 189 9.80 10.27 0.73
CA ALA A 189 9.73 9.65 2.05
C ALA A 189 8.27 9.45 2.53
N HIS A 190 7.33 10.31 2.12
CA HIS A 190 5.93 10.32 2.59
C HIS A 190 4.95 9.67 1.60
N LEU A 191 5.10 9.94 0.31
CA LEU A 191 4.15 9.53 -0.73
C LEU A 191 3.94 8.00 -0.83
N PRO A 192 4.96 7.13 -0.70
CA PRO A 192 4.78 5.68 -0.76
C PRO A 192 3.77 5.15 0.25
N ARG A 193 3.79 5.65 1.48
CA ARG A 193 2.85 5.25 2.53
C ARG A 193 1.42 5.63 2.17
N ALA A 194 1.20 6.85 1.71
CA ALA A 194 -0.12 7.33 1.32
C ALA A 194 -0.69 6.54 0.13
N LEU A 195 0.15 6.22 -0.87
CA LEU A 195 -0.25 5.39 -2.02
C LEU A 195 -0.64 3.98 -1.59
N ARG A 196 0.13 3.33 -0.70
CA ARG A 196 -0.22 2.00 -0.17
C ARG A 196 -1.54 2.03 0.60
N GLN A 197 -1.73 2.99 1.51
CA GLN A 197 -2.98 3.11 2.27
C GLN A 197 -4.20 3.26 1.36
N ARG A 198 -4.09 4.03 0.27
CA ARG A 198 -5.19 4.18 -0.70
C ARG A 198 -5.39 2.94 -1.54
N ALA A 199 -4.31 2.28 -1.93
CA ALA A 199 -4.38 1.02 -2.64
C ALA A 199 -5.10 -0.04 -1.80
N ASP A 200 -4.75 -0.16 -0.53
CA ASP A 200 -5.37 -1.09 0.41
C ASP A 200 -6.85 -0.78 0.64
N ALA A 201 -7.20 0.51 0.73
CA ALA A 201 -8.58 0.96 0.91
C ALA A 201 -9.45 0.86 -0.36
N SER A 202 -8.84 0.72 -1.53
CA SER A 202 -9.58 0.70 -2.81
C SER A 202 -10.46 -0.53 -3.00
N GLY A 203 -10.17 -1.64 -2.31
CA GLY A 203 -10.84 -2.92 -2.51
C GLY A 203 -10.51 -3.63 -3.83
N ALA A 204 -9.78 -3.00 -4.76
CA ALA A 204 -9.42 -3.57 -6.04
C ALA A 204 -8.25 -4.56 -5.93
N ASP A 205 -8.24 -5.62 -6.73
CA ASP A 205 -7.12 -6.59 -6.78
C ASP A 205 -5.89 -6.03 -7.47
N VAL A 206 -6.10 -5.09 -8.39
CA VAL A 206 -5.05 -4.37 -9.13
C VAL A 206 -5.23 -2.88 -8.93
N VAL A 207 -4.14 -2.21 -8.57
CA VAL A 207 -4.10 -0.74 -8.46
C VAL A 207 -3.03 -0.20 -9.39
N ALA A 208 -3.44 0.61 -10.35
CA ALA A 208 -2.54 1.28 -11.28
C ALA A 208 -2.09 2.62 -10.71
N LEU A 209 -0.78 2.82 -10.56
CA LEU A 209 -0.17 4.08 -10.17
C LEU A 209 0.19 4.87 -11.43
N ASP A 210 -0.47 6.01 -11.64
CA ASP A 210 -0.15 6.93 -12.74
C ASP A 210 0.87 7.97 -12.25
N ALA A 211 2.06 7.93 -12.81
CA ALA A 211 3.08 8.94 -12.58
C ALA A 211 3.99 9.10 -13.81
N ILE A 212 4.25 10.34 -14.21
CA ILE A 212 5.19 10.63 -15.30
C ILE A 212 6.61 10.24 -14.89
N ASN A 213 7.01 10.61 -13.67
CA ASN A 213 8.34 10.39 -13.12
C ASN A 213 8.41 9.13 -12.23
N LEU A 214 7.67 8.09 -12.56
CA LEU A 214 7.52 6.88 -11.74
C LEU A 214 8.87 6.21 -11.41
N ILE A 215 9.78 6.22 -12.36
CA ILE A 215 11.10 5.56 -12.22
C ILE A 215 12.06 6.50 -11.50
N GLU A 216 12.18 7.73 -11.94
CA GLU A 216 13.07 8.76 -11.39
C GLU A 216 12.74 9.09 -9.94
N SER A 217 11.47 9.02 -9.58
CA SER A 217 10.99 9.24 -8.22
C SER A 217 11.21 8.06 -7.27
N GLY A 218 11.61 6.90 -7.79
CA GLY A 218 11.70 5.67 -7.00
C GLY A 218 10.34 5.01 -6.69
N LEU A 219 9.20 5.61 -7.08
CA LEU A 219 7.87 5.03 -6.87
C LEU A 219 7.68 3.70 -7.61
N GLY A 220 8.45 3.47 -8.67
CA GLY A 220 8.49 2.19 -9.38
C GLY A 220 8.85 1.01 -8.47
N ALA A 221 9.60 1.23 -7.38
CA ALA A 221 9.94 0.20 -6.41
C ALA A 221 8.72 -0.30 -5.60
N LEU A 222 7.63 0.47 -5.54
CA LEU A 222 6.37 0.02 -4.94
C LEU A 222 5.64 -0.98 -5.83
N CYS A 223 5.90 -0.92 -7.14
CA CYS A 223 5.14 -1.64 -8.15
C CYS A 223 5.72 -3.03 -8.37
N ARG A 224 4.85 -4.04 -8.45
CA ARG A 224 5.26 -5.40 -8.85
C ARG A 224 5.66 -5.45 -10.32
N ARG A 225 5.10 -4.57 -11.14
CA ARG A 225 5.44 -4.37 -12.56
C ARG A 225 5.28 -2.90 -12.93
N THR A 226 6.09 -2.45 -13.87
CA THR A 226 5.98 -1.12 -14.47
C THR A 226 5.79 -1.26 -15.97
N VAL A 227 4.86 -0.47 -16.52
CA VAL A 227 4.55 -0.40 -17.95
C VAL A 227 4.83 1.02 -18.42
N ALA A 228 5.71 1.15 -19.40
CA ALA A 228 5.95 2.40 -20.11
C ALA A 228 5.06 2.46 -21.36
N VAL A 229 4.20 3.47 -21.44
CA VAL A 229 3.38 3.75 -22.62
C VAL A 229 4.14 4.70 -23.51
N LEU A 230 4.46 4.27 -24.72
CA LEU A 230 5.28 5.01 -25.66
C LEU A 230 4.52 5.30 -26.95
N ALA A 231 4.82 6.42 -27.59
CA ALA A 231 4.40 6.76 -28.94
C ALA A 231 5.51 7.59 -29.62
N PRO A 232 5.63 7.55 -30.97
CA PRO A 232 6.55 8.37 -31.73
C PRO A 232 6.38 9.87 -31.42
N ALA A 233 7.46 10.64 -31.53
CA ALA A 233 7.47 12.06 -31.14
C ALA A 233 6.46 12.92 -31.95
N ASP A 234 6.36 12.66 -33.25
CA ASP A 234 5.41 13.28 -34.17
C ASP A 234 3.96 12.99 -33.79
N VAL A 235 3.64 11.74 -33.43
CA VAL A 235 2.31 11.32 -32.96
C VAL A 235 1.97 12.01 -31.65
N ARG A 236 2.94 12.13 -30.73
CA ARG A 236 2.72 12.82 -29.44
C ARG A 236 2.48 14.30 -29.63
N ALA A 237 3.29 14.96 -30.49
CA ALA A 237 3.13 16.37 -30.81
C ALA A 237 1.74 16.66 -31.39
N ALA A 238 1.27 15.85 -32.32
CA ALA A 238 -0.07 16.01 -32.93
C ALA A 238 -1.24 15.81 -31.92
N ARG A 239 -1.02 15.12 -30.81
CA ARG A 239 -2.03 14.90 -29.75
C ARG A 239 -2.06 16.00 -28.69
N ILE A 240 -1.01 16.82 -28.61
CA ILE A 240 -0.85 17.88 -27.60
C ILE A 240 -1.29 19.24 -28.17
N MET A 241 -1.18 19.45 -29.47
CA MET A 241 -1.68 20.63 -30.19
C MET A 241 -3.21 20.57 -30.33
#